data_cd36a6e9f10745245379067c656ba8c6
#
_entry.id   cd36a6e9f10745245379067c656ba8c6
#
_cell.length_a   1.000
_cell.length_b   1.000
_cell.length_c   1.000
_cell.angle_alpha   90.00
_cell.angle_beta   90.00
_cell.angle_gamma   90.00
#
_symmetry.space_group_name_H-M   'P 1'
#
loop_
_entity.id
_entity.type
_entity.pdbx_description
1 polymer ?
#
loop_
_entity_poly.entity_id
_entity_poly.type
_entity_poly.pdbx_seq_one_letter_code
_entity_poly.pdbx_strand_id
1 'polypeptide(L)'
;AWALHAACPDSNIGIVKYAVGGSPISTWIPGGANSAVMVSNLTAAFQAHSDITFEGFLYKQGAADANNRTTADAWGDNFLSIVDAFRNHPAIPDDLPFLLGNTRGTADPEAFPDDITDFDPDSVPPQGSRPFMLHVIHQQWMVQFERPAIYPVIERNIPLGEDGTHQSPEGIRMVGRAFAEMYLTEAN
;
A
#
# COMPACT_ATOMS: atom_id res chain seq x y z
N ALA A 1 -3.09 -13.11 -6.07
CA ALA A 1 -3.40 -14.55 -5.93
C ALA A 1 -2.80 -15.37 -7.06
N TRP A 2 -3.14 -15.14 -8.34
CA TRP A 2 -2.70 -16.01 -9.45
C TRP A 2 -1.18 -16.15 -9.56
N ALA A 3 -0.42 -15.06 -9.48
CA ALA A 3 1.04 -15.10 -9.56
C ALA A 3 1.67 -15.84 -8.36
N LEU A 4 1.13 -15.65 -7.17
CA LEU A 4 1.57 -16.38 -5.97
C LEU A 4 1.23 -17.87 -6.08
N HIS A 5 0.02 -18.22 -6.55
CA HIS A 5 -0.34 -19.62 -6.73
C HIS A 5 0.54 -20.32 -7.79
N ALA A 6 0.96 -19.60 -8.85
CA ALA A 6 1.89 -20.14 -9.83
C ALA A 6 3.28 -20.45 -9.25
N ALA A 7 3.73 -19.64 -8.27
CA ALA A 7 5.00 -19.86 -7.58
C ALA A 7 4.89 -20.90 -6.44
N CYS A 8 3.73 -20.98 -5.80
CA CYS A 8 3.44 -21.88 -4.68
C CYS A 8 2.19 -22.72 -4.97
N PRO A 9 2.26 -23.70 -5.90
CA PRO A 9 1.09 -24.42 -6.42
C PRO A 9 0.39 -25.29 -5.36
N ASP A 10 1.10 -25.70 -4.34
CA ASP A 10 0.59 -26.54 -3.25
C ASP A 10 -0.09 -25.73 -2.13
N SER A 11 -0.07 -24.40 -2.24
CA SER A 11 -0.66 -23.50 -1.23
C SER A 11 -2.06 -23.03 -1.64
N ASN A 12 -2.99 -23.07 -0.69
CA ASN A 12 -4.29 -22.45 -0.83
C ASN A 12 -4.21 -20.98 -0.41
N ILE A 13 -4.36 -20.08 -1.36
CA ILE A 13 -4.22 -18.64 -1.12
C ILE A 13 -5.58 -17.98 -1.01
N GLY A 14 -5.90 -17.46 0.17
CA GLY A 14 -7.06 -16.63 0.42
C GLY A 14 -6.72 -15.13 0.38
N ILE A 15 -7.67 -14.29 0.02
CA ILE A 15 -7.54 -12.84 0.06
C ILE A 15 -8.74 -12.25 0.81
N VAL A 16 -8.44 -11.53 1.90
CA VAL A 16 -9.43 -10.67 2.56
C VAL A 16 -9.24 -9.26 2.04
N LYS A 17 -10.23 -8.73 1.31
CA LYS A 17 -10.14 -7.42 0.67
C LYS A 17 -11.14 -6.45 1.27
N TYR A 18 -10.65 -5.26 1.62
CA TYR A 18 -11.49 -4.11 1.91
C TYR A 18 -10.92 -2.86 1.22
N ALA A 19 -11.77 -2.09 0.55
CA ALA A 19 -11.35 -0.88 -0.16
C ALA A 19 -12.48 0.15 -0.19
N VAL A 20 -12.12 1.43 0.04
CA VAL A 20 -13.02 2.57 -0.04
C VAL A 20 -12.36 3.64 -0.91
N GLY A 21 -12.96 3.90 -2.08
CA GLY A 21 -12.44 4.89 -3.02
C GLY A 21 -12.43 6.30 -2.44
N GLY A 22 -11.36 7.06 -2.71
CA GLY A 22 -11.23 8.46 -2.29
C GLY A 22 -11.08 8.69 -0.78
N SER A 23 -10.87 7.64 0.02
CA SER A 23 -10.71 7.79 1.47
C SER A 23 -9.31 8.27 1.84
N PRO A 24 -9.18 9.27 2.74
CA PRO A 24 -7.88 9.68 3.29
C PRO A 24 -7.36 8.65 4.30
N ILE A 25 -6.04 8.64 4.51
CA ILE A 25 -5.39 7.69 5.43
C ILE A 25 -5.93 7.81 6.87
N SER A 26 -6.33 8.98 7.30
CA SER A 26 -6.91 9.24 8.61
C SER A 26 -8.14 8.39 8.95
N THR A 27 -8.83 7.85 7.94
CA THR A 27 -9.97 6.93 8.16
C THR A 27 -9.54 5.48 8.40
N TRP A 28 -8.26 5.16 8.14
CA TRP A 28 -7.67 3.82 8.25
C TRP A 28 -6.82 3.61 9.50
N ILE A 29 -6.40 4.71 10.17
CA ILE A 29 -5.67 4.63 11.44
C ILE A 29 -6.53 4.01 12.55
N PRO A 30 -5.94 3.53 13.66
CA PRO A 30 -6.69 3.02 14.81
C PRO A 30 -7.80 3.96 15.25
N GLY A 31 -9.02 3.43 15.36
CA GLY A 31 -10.22 4.22 15.68
C GLY A 31 -10.89 4.88 14.47
N GLY A 32 -10.31 4.86 13.30
CA GLY A 32 -10.93 5.33 12.07
C GLY A 32 -12.03 4.39 11.58
N ALA A 33 -13.01 4.94 10.86
CA ALA A 33 -14.17 4.19 10.40
C ALA A 33 -13.80 2.97 9.51
N ASN A 34 -12.83 3.14 8.61
CA ASN A 34 -12.38 2.06 7.73
C ASN A 34 -11.55 1.02 8.48
N SER A 35 -10.78 1.44 9.49
CA SER A 35 -10.02 0.53 10.35
C SER A 35 -10.95 -0.45 11.08
N ALA A 36 -12.04 0.02 11.64
CA ALA A 36 -13.01 -0.82 12.35
C ALA A 36 -13.60 -1.91 11.43
N VAL A 37 -13.96 -1.56 10.20
CA VAL A 37 -14.48 -2.52 9.20
C VAL A 37 -13.42 -3.53 8.80
N MET A 38 -12.20 -3.08 8.57
CA MET A 38 -11.07 -3.93 8.19
C MET A 38 -10.77 -4.98 9.28
N VAL A 39 -10.69 -4.55 10.54
CA VAL A 39 -10.50 -5.46 11.70
C VAL A 39 -11.66 -6.46 11.82
N SER A 40 -12.91 -6.01 11.59
CA SER A 40 -14.07 -6.89 11.58
C SER A 40 -13.98 -7.97 10.50
N ASN A 41 -13.59 -7.60 9.28
CA ASN A 41 -13.42 -8.55 8.18
C ASN A 41 -12.30 -9.57 8.45
N LEU A 42 -11.20 -9.14 9.04
CA LEU A 42 -10.11 -10.03 9.46
C LEU A 42 -10.60 -11.02 10.53
N THR A 43 -11.26 -10.53 11.56
CA THR A 43 -11.80 -11.35 12.62
C THR A 43 -12.78 -12.41 12.07
N ALA A 44 -13.64 -12.01 11.15
CA ALA A 44 -14.57 -12.94 10.49
C ALA A 44 -13.84 -14.02 9.67
N ALA A 45 -12.74 -13.67 8.98
CA ALA A 45 -11.94 -14.64 8.24
C ALA A 45 -11.30 -15.67 9.17
N PHE A 46 -10.71 -15.25 10.29
CA PHE A 46 -10.14 -16.16 11.31
C PHE A 46 -11.20 -17.05 11.97
N GLN A 47 -12.40 -16.51 12.20
CA GLN A 47 -13.49 -17.30 12.76
C GLN A 47 -14.03 -18.35 11.79
N ALA A 48 -14.04 -18.02 10.49
CA ALA A 48 -14.51 -18.94 9.46
C ALA A 48 -13.47 -20.04 9.13
N HIS A 49 -12.18 -19.77 9.30
CA HIS A 49 -11.08 -20.64 8.92
C HIS A 49 -10.00 -20.61 10.00
N SER A 50 -10.05 -21.55 10.95
CA SER A 50 -9.10 -21.61 12.07
C SER A 50 -7.69 -22.10 11.69
N ASP A 51 -7.52 -22.57 10.47
CA ASP A 51 -6.30 -23.16 9.91
C ASP A 51 -5.55 -22.21 8.96
N ILE A 52 -6.00 -20.95 8.86
CA ILE A 52 -5.30 -19.94 8.04
C ILE A 52 -4.16 -19.29 8.80
N THR A 53 -3.09 -18.97 8.05
CA THR A 53 -2.01 -18.10 8.50
C THR A 53 -2.05 -16.77 7.73
N PHE A 54 -1.64 -15.71 8.39
CA PHE A 54 -1.48 -14.40 7.75
C PHE A 54 -0.07 -14.31 7.19
N GLU A 55 0.05 -14.16 5.87
CA GLU A 55 1.34 -14.18 5.18
C GLU A 55 1.80 -12.79 4.72
N GLY A 56 0.91 -11.81 4.67
CA GLY A 56 1.26 -10.46 4.26
C GLY A 56 0.07 -9.51 4.19
N PHE A 57 0.37 -8.23 4.24
CA PHE A 57 -0.59 -7.16 4.12
C PHE A 57 -0.28 -6.29 2.89
N LEU A 58 -1.19 -6.22 1.94
CA LEU A 58 -1.05 -5.39 0.74
C LEU A 58 -1.80 -4.09 0.95
N TYR A 59 -1.09 -2.97 0.94
CA TYR A 59 -1.67 -1.66 1.15
C TYR A 59 -1.42 -0.73 -0.03
N LYS A 60 -2.48 -0.09 -0.51
CA LYS A 60 -2.38 0.91 -1.58
C LYS A 60 -3.37 2.03 -1.32
N GLN A 61 -2.86 3.18 -0.90
CA GLN A 61 -3.64 4.36 -0.57
C GLN A 61 -2.71 5.59 -0.59
N GLY A 62 -3.24 6.82 -0.70
CA GLY A 62 -2.46 8.05 -0.61
C GLY A 62 -2.97 9.16 -1.54
N ALA A 63 -3.68 8.80 -2.61
CA ALA A 63 -4.14 9.76 -3.61
C ALA A 63 -5.07 10.85 -3.03
N ALA A 64 -5.88 10.54 -2.02
CA ALA A 64 -6.74 11.51 -1.37
C ALA A 64 -5.94 12.50 -0.51
N ASP A 65 -4.88 12.01 0.13
CA ASP A 65 -4.03 12.81 1.02
C ASP A 65 -3.15 13.78 0.25
N ALA A 66 -2.85 13.47 -1.00
CA ALA A 66 -2.07 14.32 -1.91
C ALA A 66 -2.76 15.63 -2.32
N ASN A 67 -4.02 15.83 -1.96
CA ASN A 67 -4.76 17.08 -2.21
C ASN A 67 -4.39 18.21 -1.23
N ASN A 68 -3.79 17.88 -0.09
CA ASN A 68 -3.45 18.86 0.95
C ASN A 68 -2.07 18.56 1.52
N ARG A 69 -1.24 19.60 1.71
CA ARG A 69 0.11 19.50 2.24
C ARG A 69 0.17 18.81 3.60
N THR A 70 -0.68 19.24 4.53
CA THR A 70 -0.69 18.70 5.90
C THR A 70 -1.01 17.20 5.91
N THR A 71 -1.96 16.75 5.09
CA THR A 71 -2.31 15.32 5.02
C THR A 71 -1.25 14.50 4.31
N ALA A 72 -0.60 15.07 3.29
CA ALA A 72 0.49 14.43 2.58
C ALA A 72 1.73 14.23 3.47
N ASP A 73 2.12 15.26 4.24
CA ASP A 73 3.26 15.22 5.15
C ASP A 73 3.01 14.26 6.34
N ALA A 74 1.76 14.14 6.80
CA ALA A 74 1.39 13.25 7.91
C ALA A 74 1.16 11.79 7.45
N TRP A 75 1.29 11.49 6.17
CA TRP A 75 0.92 10.18 5.63
C TRP A 75 1.75 9.04 6.24
N GLY A 76 3.07 9.25 6.37
CA GLY A 76 4.00 8.26 6.92
C GLY A 76 3.67 7.86 8.35
N ASP A 77 3.51 8.82 9.25
CA ASP A 77 3.16 8.58 10.65
C ASP A 77 1.82 7.85 10.79
N ASN A 78 0.83 8.25 9.98
CA ASN A 78 -0.47 7.60 9.95
C ASN A 78 -0.35 6.14 9.47
N PHE A 79 0.45 5.87 8.44
CA PHE A 79 0.68 4.51 7.95
C PHE A 79 1.40 3.66 9.01
N LEU A 80 2.42 4.17 9.67
CA LEU A 80 3.12 3.46 10.74
C LEU A 80 2.19 3.13 11.90
N SER A 81 1.24 4.00 12.23
CA SER A 81 0.22 3.69 13.24
C SER A 81 -0.70 2.52 12.83
N ILE A 82 -0.97 2.35 11.54
CA ILE A 82 -1.71 1.20 11.01
C ILE A 82 -0.87 -0.07 11.15
N VAL A 83 0.41 -0.02 10.74
CA VAL A 83 1.35 -1.15 10.87
C VAL A 83 1.45 -1.62 12.33
N ASP A 84 1.70 -0.69 13.24
CA ASP A 84 1.83 -0.99 14.67
C ASP A 84 0.54 -1.58 15.25
N ALA A 85 -0.62 -1.07 14.86
CA ALA A 85 -1.91 -1.60 15.30
C ALA A 85 -2.18 -3.04 14.80
N PHE A 86 -1.77 -3.33 13.56
CA PHE A 86 -1.89 -4.69 13.01
C PHE A 86 -0.96 -5.66 13.73
N ARG A 87 0.31 -5.33 13.88
CA ARG A 87 1.30 -6.17 14.55
C ARG A 87 1.03 -6.40 16.03
N ASN A 88 0.30 -5.49 16.66
CA ASN A 88 -0.18 -5.68 18.04
C ASN A 88 -1.40 -6.61 18.15
N HIS A 89 -1.97 -7.09 17.02
CA HIS A 89 -3.11 -8.00 17.06
C HIS A 89 -2.63 -9.44 17.32
N PRO A 90 -3.20 -10.17 18.32
CA PRO A 90 -2.67 -11.47 18.78
C PRO A 90 -2.63 -12.58 17.72
N ALA A 91 -3.41 -12.46 16.65
CA ALA A 91 -3.48 -13.44 15.57
C ALA A 91 -2.56 -13.07 14.37
N ILE A 92 -1.78 -12.00 14.47
CA ILE A 92 -0.93 -11.50 13.39
C ILE A 92 0.53 -11.63 13.82
N PRO A 93 1.43 -12.20 12.99
CA PRO A 93 2.85 -12.24 13.29
C PRO A 93 3.46 -10.83 13.44
N ASP A 94 4.36 -10.65 14.40
CA ASP A 94 5.02 -9.36 14.65
C ASP A 94 5.86 -8.89 13.46
N ASP A 95 6.33 -9.82 12.65
CA ASP A 95 7.13 -9.62 11.44
C ASP A 95 6.32 -9.69 10.13
N LEU A 96 4.98 -9.63 10.24
CA LEU A 96 4.11 -9.67 9.05
C LEU A 96 4.59 -8.66 7.98
N PRO A 97 4.85 -9.13 6.75
CA PRO A 97 5.24 -8.24 5.66
C PRO A 97 4.13 -7.27 5.27
N PHE A 98 4.46 -5.98 5.23
CA PHE A 98 3.63 -4.94 4.64
C PHE A 98 4.15 -4.56 3.27
N LEU A 99 3.43 -4.92 2.23
CA LEU A 99 3.75 -4.55 0.86
C LEU A 99 2.96 -3.28 0.51
N LEU A 100 3.70 -2.21 0.30
CA LEU A 100 3.15 -0.88 0.13
C LEU A 100 3.18 -0.45 -1.33
N GLY A 101 2.03 -0.50 -1.99
CA GLY A 101 1.87 -0.01 -3.37
C GLY A 101 2.04 1.50 -3.44
N ASN A 102 3.00 1.94 -4.22
CA ASN A 102 3.26 3.34 -4.48
C ASN A 102 2.09 3.98 -5.24
N THR A 103 1.66 5.16 -4.80
CA THR A 103 0.54 5.88 -5.42
C THR A 103 1.04 6.75 -6.59
N ARG A 104 1.79 6.18 -7.52
CA ARG A 104 2.19 6.89 -8.75
C ARG A 104 0.96 7.07 -9.66
N GLY A 105 0.07 7.99 -9.30
CA GLY A 105 -0.88 8.57 -10.24
C GLY A 105 -0.09 9.34 -11.31
N THR A 106 -0.63 9.92 -12.26
CA THR A 106 -0.17 10.77 -13.36
C THR A 106 1.16 11.58 -13.20
N ALA A 107 1.93 11.41 -12.14
CA ALA A 107 3.27 11.97 -12.02
C ALA A 107 4.19 11.31 -13.05
N ASP A 108 4.95 12.12 -13.77
CA ASP A 108 5.90 11.67 -14.78
C ASP A 108 6.82 10.59 -14.20
N PRO A 109 6.79 9.36 -14.74
CA PRO A 109 7.64 8.28 -14.23
C PRO A 109 9.14 8.60 -14.29
N GLU A 110 9.56 9.49 -15.22
CA GLU A 110 10.94 9.94 -15.36
C GLU A 110 11.35 10.96 -14.28
N ALA A 111 10.37 11.60 -13.62
CA ALA A 111 10.64 12.57 -12.55
C ALA A 111 11.07 11.91 -11.23
N PHE A 112 10.98 10.58 -11.12
CA PHE A 112 11.35 9.87 -9.90
C PHE A 112 12.62 9.06 -10.09
N PRO A 113 13.70 9.37 -9.35
CA PRO A 113 14.85 8.48 -9.24
C PRO A 113 14.43 7.13 -8.64
N ASP A 114 15.20 6.08 -8.91
CA ASP A 114 14.98 4.75 -8.34
C ASP A 114 15.17 4.74 -6.83
N ASP A 115 16.07 5.59 -6.34
CA ASP A 115 16.28 5.90 -4.94
C ASP A 115 15.83 7.34 -4.68
N ILE A 116 14.84 7.50 -3.81
CA ILE A 116 14.31 8.81 -3.42
C ILE A 116 14.66 9.18 -1.98
N THR A 117 15.63 8.49 -1.39
CA THR A 117 16.04 8.73 0.00
C THR A 117 16.48 10.16 0.22
N ASP A 118 17.26 10.71 -0.72
CA ASP A 118 17.74 12.10 -0.68
C ASP A 118 16.84 13.08 -1.44
N PHE A 119 15.68 12.63 -1.91
CA PHE A 119 14.76 13.49 -2.66
C PHE A 119 14.04 14.45 -1.74
N ASP A 120 14.15 15.75 -2.05
CA ASP A 120 13.37 16.80 -1.38
C ASP A 120 12.07 17.07 -2.16
N PRO A 121 10.90 16.66 -1.63
CA PRO A 121 9.63 16.90 -2.31
C PRO A 121 9.28 18.39 -2.45
N ASP A 122 9.88 19.27 -1.64
CA ASP A 122 9.72 20.71 -1.74
C ASP A 122 10.51 21.34 -2.89
N SER A 123 11.49 20.61 -3.43
CA SER A 123 12.26 21.07 -4.61
C SER A 123 11.41 21.13 -5.88
N VAL A 124 10.24 20.46 -5.91
CA VAL A 124 9.34 20.44 -7.05
C VAL A 124 8.05 21.20 -6.73
N PRO A 125 7.70 22.24 -7.50
CA PRO A 125 6.46 22.98 -7.27
C PRO A 125 5.22 22.08 -7.33
N PRO A 126 4.18 22.35 -6.53
CA PRO A 126 2.91 21.63 -6.60
C PRO A 126 2.32 21.62 -8.01
N GLN A 127 1.92 20.45 -8.51
CA GLN A 127 1.46 20.28 -9.88
C GLN A 127 0.16 19.46 -9.95
N GLY A 128 -0.65 19.77 -10.99
CA GLY A 128 -1.83 18.99 -11.35
C GLY A 128 -2.93 18.98 -10.29
N SER A 129 -3.80 17.99 -10.39
CA SER A 129 -4.97 17.83 -9.52
C SER A 129 -4.64 17.29 -8.12
N ARG A 130 -3.40 16.82 -7.91
CA ARG A 130 -2.90 16.28 -6.65
C ARG A 130 -1.54 16.90 -6.34
N PRO A 131 -1.53 18.17 -5.91
CA PRO A 131 -0.34 19.00 -5.86
C PRO A 131 0.76 18.46 -4.91
N PHE A 132 0.41 17.65 -3.92
CA PHE A 132 1.34 17.09 -2.94
C PHE A 132 1.56 15.57 -3.12
N MET A 133 1.39 15.05 -4.33
CA MET A 133 1.61 13.63 -4.61
C MET A 133 3.05 13.20 -4.32
N LEU A 134 4.03 14.05 -4.60
CA LEU A 134 5.44 13.77 -4.35
C LEU A 134 5.74 13.62 -2.86
N HIS A 135 5.08 14.41 -2.01
CA HIS A 135 5.19 14.26 -0.55
C HIS A 135 4.67 12.90 -0.09
N VAL A 136 3.50 12.48 -0.58
CA VAL A 136 2.96 11.16 -0.26
C VAL A 136 3.90 10.04 -0.71
N ILE A 137 4.40 10.11 -1.94
CA ILE A 137 5.31 9.09 -2.48
C ILE A 137 6.62 9.04 -1.69
N HIS A 138 7.17 10.19 -1.32
CA HIS A 138 8.35 10.25 -0.47
C HIS A 138 8.08 9.60 0.89
N GLN A 139 6.96 9.91 1.54
CA GLN A 139 6.56 9.25 2.77
C GLN A 139 6.40 7.73 2.60
N GLN A 140 5.77 7.28 1.51
CA GLN A 140 5.63 5.86 1.19
C GLN A 140 6.96 5.13 1.03
N TRP A 141 7.98 5.82 0.58
CA TRP A 141 9.33 5.27 0.48
C TRP A 141 10.04 5.27 1.83
N MET A 142 9.96 6.35 2.58
CA MET A 142 10.71 6.53 3.83
C MET A 142 10.28 5.59 4.95
N VAL A 143 9.02 5.17 5.02
CA VAL A 143 8.51 4.30 6.10
C VAL A 143 9.21 2.93 6.19
N GLN A 144 9.85 2.44 5.12
CA GLN A 144 10.63 1.20 5.16
C GLN A 144 11.85 1.27 6.08
N PHE A 145 12.37 2.49 6.33
CA PHE A 145 13.52 2.71 7.22
C PHE A 145 13.09 2.88 8.69
N GLU A 146 11.80 3.10 8.93
CA GLU A 146 11.25 3.34 10.27
C GLU A 146 10.79 2.05 10.97
N ARG A 147 10.39 1.05 10.20
CA ARG A 147 9.92 -0.25 10.71
C ARG A 147 10.38 -1.38 9.81
N PRO A 148 10.79 -2.54 10.40
CA PRO A 148 11.16 -3.72 9.62
C PRO A 148 9.96 -4.29 8.84
N ALA A 149 10.25 -5.10 7.83
CA ALA A 149 9.27 -5.80 7.01
C ALA A 149 8.19 -4.88 6.37
N ILE A 150 8.58 -3.68 5.97
CA ILE A 150 7.80 -2.80 5.10
C ILE A 150 8.53 -2.73 3.76
N TYR A 151 7.85 -3.13 2.69
CA TYR A 151 8.42 -3.25 1.35
C TYR A 151 7.66 -2.35 0.36
N PRO A 152 8.22 -1.21 -0.06
CA PRO A 152 7.63 -0.38 -1.10
C PRO A 152 7.62 -1.12 -2.44
N VAL A 153 6.44 -1.24 -3.04
CA VAL A 153 6.25 -1.84 -4.36
C VAL A 153 6.24 -0.73 -5.41
N ILE A 154 7.29 -0.70 -6.22
CA ILE A 154 7.45 0.32 -7.25
C ILE A 154 6.55 0.01 -8.45
N GLU A 155 5.58 0.87 -8.69
CA GLU A 155 4.67 0.77 -9.82
C GLU A 155 5.15 1.68 -10.97
N ARG A 156 5.76 1.09 -12.00
CA ARG A 156 6.25 1.82 -13.19
C ARG A 156 5.42 1.51 -14.41
N ASN A 157 5.18 2.54 -15.23
CA ASN A 157 4.52 2.39 -16.53
C ASN A 157 3.19 1.63 -16.46
N ILE A 158 2.42 1.86 -15.40
CA ILE A 158 1.13 1.20 -15.19
C ILE A 158 0.10 1.84 -16.13
N PRO A 159 -0.49 1.08 -17.08
CA PRO A 159 -1.49 1.59 -17.98
C PRO A 159 -2.73 2.12 -17.24
N LEU A 160 -3.16 3.31 -17.61
CA LEU A 160 -4.39 3.91 -17.11
C LEU A 160 -5.59 3.52 -17.97
N GLY A 161 -6.77 3.58 -17.39
CA GLY A 161 -8.05 3.46 -18.08
C GLY A 161 -8.40 4.71 -18.91
N GLU A 162 -9.56 4.69 -19.54
CA GLU A 162 -10.03 5.78 -20.40
C GLU A 162 -10.19 7.11 -19.65
N ASP A 163 -10.39 7.09 -18.34
CA ASP A 163 -10.51 8.28 -17.49
C ASP A 163 -9.18 8.96 -17.16
N GLY A 164 -8.05 8.35 -17.57
CA GLY A 164 -6.69 8.84 -17.32
C GLY A 164 -6.30 8.93 -15.84
N THR A 165 -7.09 8.35 -14.95
CA THR A 165 -6.89 8.42 -13.49
C THR A 165 -6.78 7.06 -12.85
N HIS A 166 -7.71 6.16 -13.15
CA HIS A 166 -7.71 4.81 -12.62
C HIS A 166 -6.89 3.87 -13.52
N GLN A 167 -6.34 2.85 -12.91
CA GLN A 167 -5.59 1.84 -13.66
C GLN A 167 -6.52 1.05 -14.58
N SER A 168 -6.04 0.76 -15.79
CA SER A 168 -6.72 -0.16 -16.70
C SER A 168 -6.76 -1.59 -16.13
N PRO A 169 -7.57 -2.50 -16.69
CA PRO A 169 -7.54 -3.91 -16.30
C PRO A 169 -6.14 -4.55 -16.45
N GLU A 170 -5.36 -4.11 -17.43
CA GLU A 170 -3.96 -4.52 -17.59
C GLU A 170 -3.09 -3.93 -16.48
N GLY A 171 -3.23 -2.64 -16.20
CA GLY A 171 -2.54 -1.96 -15.11
C GLY A 171 -2.77 -2.63 -13.76
N ILE A 172 -4.01 -3.00 -13.46
CA ILE A 172 -4.35 -3.75 -12.23
C ILE A 172 -3.60 -5.11 -12.17
N ARG A 173 -3.51 -5.82 -13.31
CA ARG A 173 -2.75 -7.08 -13.37
C ARG A 173 -1.24 -6.87 -13.16
N MET A 174 -0.68 -5.80 -13.73
CA MET A 174 0.73 -5.45 -13.54
C MET A 174 1.03 -5.13 -12.08
N VAL A 175 0.20 -4.33 -11.44
CA VAL A 175 0.31 -4.03 -10.00
C VAL A 175 0.24 -5.31 -9.17
N GLY A 176 -0.71 -6.18 -9.45
CA GLY A 176 -0.84 -7.45 -8.75
C GLY A 176 0.37 -8.37 -8.91
N ARG A 177 1.06 -8.33 -10.06
CA ARG A 177 2.35 -9.04 -10.28
C ARG A 177 3.47 -8.40 -9.46
N ALA A 178 3.60 -7.07 -9.49
CA ALA A 178 4.64 -6.37 -8.74
C ALA A 178 4.55 -6.67 -7.24
N PHE A 179 3.35 -6.70 -6.67
CA PHE A 179 3.14 -7.13 -5.29
C PHE A 179 3.57 -8.60 -5.06
N ALA A 180 3.24 -9.51 -5.98
CA ALA A 180 3.62 -10.91 -5.84
C ALA A 180 5.14 -11.10 -5.97
N GLU A 181 5.78 -10.42 -6.89
CA GLU A 181 7.24 -10.43 -7.06
C GLU A 181 7.94 -9.93 -5.81
N MET A 182 7.52 -8.78 -5.26
CA MET A 182 8.08 -8.23 -4.03
C MET A 182 7.93 -9.21 -2.86
N TYR A 183 6.76 -9.83 -2.70
CA TYR A 183 6.55 -10.83 -1.66
C TYR A 183 7.50 -12.03 -1.81
N LEU A 184 7.67 -12.55 -3.01
CA LEU A 184 8.47 -13.75 -3.27
C LEU A 184 9.98 -13.50 -3.15
N THR A 185 10.44 -12.26 -3.36
CA THR A 185 11.88 -11.92 -3.33
C THR A 185 12.34 -11.40 -1.99
N GLU A 186 11.53 -10.62 -1.29
CA GLU A 186 11.96 -9.85 -0.12
C GLU A 186 11.24 -10.24 1.18
N ALA A 187 10.01 -10.77 1.06
CA ALA A 187 9.13 -10.95 2.21
C ALA A 187 8.89 -12.41 2.61
N ASN A 188 9.45 -13.37 1.83
CA ASN A 188 9.26 -14.81 2.05
C ASN A 188 10.55 -15.51 2.54
#